data_dd46f05d98017394070b91e1cb401b24
#
_entry.id   dd46f05d98017394070b91e1cb401b24
#
_cell.length_a   1.000
_cell.length_b   1.000
_cell.length_c   1.000
_cell.angle_alpha   90.00
_cell.angle_beta   90.00
_cell.angle_gamma   90.00
#
_symmetry.space_group_name_H-M   'P 1'
#
loop_
_entity.id
_entity.type
_entity.pdbx_description
1 polymer ?
#
loop_
_entity_poly.entity_id
_entity_poly.type
_entity_poly.pdbx_seq_one_letter_code
_entity_poly.pdbx_strand_id
1 'polypeptide(L)' 'MGEKIKAYLDSHGIKQTFLAEQTGFSDSIISDICLGNRKIEVKEYYRICKALNVPLDYFFDEED' A
#
# COMPACT_ATOMS: atom_id res chain seq x y z
N MET A 1 1.20 -4.78 8.02
CA MET A 1 0.35 -4.37 6.87
C MET A 1 1.19 -3.83 5.71
N GLY A 2 2.11 -2.91 5.98
CA GLY A 2 2.93 -2.33 4.90
C GLY A 2 3.76 -3.35 4.14
N GLU A 3 4.29 -4.35 4.83
CA GLU A 3 5.08 -5.39 4.17
C GLU A 3 4.25 -6.22 3.19
N LYS A 4 2.96 -6.39 3.46
CA LYS A 4 2.08 -7.11 2.54
C LYS A 4 1.81 -6.29 1.29
N ILE A 5 1.67 -4.98 1.46
CA ILE A 5 1.52 -4.07 0.33
C ILE A 5 2.77 -4.11 -0.53
N LYS A 6 3.95 -4.05 0.11
CA LYS A 6 5.21 -4.12 -0.63
C LYS A 6 5.32 -5.44 -1.40
N ALA A 7 4.97 -6.55 -0.75
CA ALA A 7 5.04 -7.86 -1.40
C ALA A 7 4.10 -7.92 -2.61
N TYR A 8 2.93 -7.32 -2.49
CA TYR A 8 1.98 -7.25 -3.59
C TYR A 8 2.57 -6.47 -4.77
N LEU A 9 3.15 -5.30 -4.49
CA LEU A 9 3.76 -4.48 -5.53
C LEU A 9 4.88 -5.26 -6.24
N ASP A 10 5.75 -5.89 -5.45
CA ASP A 10 6.87 -6.64 -6.01
C ASP A 10 6.40 -7.81 -6.87
N SER A 11 5.40 -8.55 -6.40
CA SER A 11 4.93 -9.73 -7.11
C SER A 11 4.18 -9.38 -8.40
N HIS A 12 3.61 -8.18 -8.47
CA HIS A 12 2.89 -7.73 -9.65
C HIS A 12 3.70 -6.77 -10.52
N GLY A 13 4.96 -6.53 -10.16
CA GLY A 13 5.82 -5.65 -10.94
C GLY A 13 5.38 -4.19 -10.92
N ILE A 14 4.74 -3.77 -9.84
CA ILE A 14 4.26 -2.40 -9.69
C ILE A 14 5.28 -1.57 -8.93
N LYS A 15 5.69 -0.44 -9.49
CA LYS A 15 6.66 0.43 -8.84
C LYS A 15 5.99 1.27 -7.75
N GLN A 16 6.75 1.54 -6.69
CA GLN A 16 6.25 2.41 -5.61
C GLN A 16 5.92 3.81 -6.13
N THR A 17 6.71 4.31 -7.08
CA THR A 17 6.45 5.62 -7.67
C THR A 17 5.11 5.66 -8.40
N PHE A 18 4.72 4.57 -9.04
CA PHE A 18 3.42 4.48 -9.68
C PHE A 18 2.30 4.55 -8.63
N LEU A 19 2.46 3.83 -7.53
CA LEU A 19 1.46 3.87 -6.47
C LEU A 19 1.36 5.26 -5.86
N ALA A 20 2.48 5.94 -5.64
CA ALA A 20 2.49 7.30 -5.14
C ALA A 20 1.69 8.21 -6.08
N GLU A 21 1.93 8.08 -7.37
CA GLU A 21 1.24 8.89 -8.38
C GLU A 21 -0.27 8.63 -8.35
N GLN A 22 -0.66 7.37 -8.27
CA GLN A 22 -2.08 7.00 -8.29
C GLN A 22 -2.83 7.42 -7.03
N THR A 23 -2.14 7.44 -5.89
CA THR A 23 -2.77 7.80 -4.62
C THR A 23 -2.69 9.28 -4.31
N GLY A 24 -1.78 10.00 -4.98
CA GLY A 24 -1.51 11.40 -4.66
C GLY A 24 -0.59 11.60 -3.48
N PHE A 25 -0.02 10.51 -2.94
CA PHE A 25 0.95 10.60 -1.85
C PHE A 25 2.36 10.79 -2.42
N SER A 26 3.27 11.29 -1.59
CA SER A 26 4.66 11.42 -2.01
C SER A 26 5.34 10.06 -2.06
N ASP A 27 6.43 9.98 -2.82
CA ASP A 27 7.24 8.76 -2.87
C ASP A 27 7.75 8.38 -1.48
N SER A 28 8.10 9.38 -0.66
CA SER A 28 8.56 9.14 0.70
C SER A 28 7.51 8.46 1.56
N ILE A 29 6.26 8.91 1.45
CA ILE A 29 5.17 8.32 2.23
C ILE A 29 4.95 6.87 1.83
N ILE A 30 4.92 6.58 0.54
CA ILE A 30 4.75 5.21 0.07
C ILE A 30 5.92 4.33 0.51
N SER A 31 7.13 4.84 0.39
CA SER A 31 8.33 4.11 0.82
C SER A 31 8.28 3.80 2.32
N ASP A 32 7.90 4.77 3.13
CA ASP A 32 7.82 4.57 4.58
C ASP A 32 6.75 3.53 4.94
N ILE A 33 5.64 3.55 4.24
CA ILE A 33 4.59 2.54 4.44
C ILE A 33 5.12 1.15 4.11
N CYS A 34 5.78 1.01 2.99
CA CYS A 34 6.32 -0.28 2.53
C CYS A 34 7.41 -0.81 3.44
N LEU A 35 8.20 0.08 4.03
CA LEU A 35 9.28 -0.31 4.93
C LEU A 35 8.79 -0.56 6.36
N GLY A 36 7.54 -0.25 6.65
CA GLY A 36 7.01 -0.42 7.99
C GLY A 36 7.41 0.69 8.95
N ASN A 37 7.96 1.78 8.44
CA ASN A 37 8.40 2.92 9.25
C ASN A 37 7.27 3.88 9.60
N ARG A 38 6.11 3.66 9.01
CA ARG A 38 4.98 4.55 9.16
C ARG A 38 3.70 3.73 9.35
N LYS A 39 2.91 4.13 10.34
CA LYS A 39 1.62 3.52 10.57
C LYS A 39 0.65 3.99 9.49
N ILE A 40 -0.06 3.06 8.86
CA ILE A 40 -1.00 3.41 7.79
C ILE A 40 -2.30 3.91 8.40
N GLU A 41 -2.74 5.09 7.97
CA GLU A 41 -4.02 5.63 8.37
C GLU A 41 -5.13 5.08 7.47
N VAL A 42 -6.36 5.11 7.97
CA VAL A 42 -7.51 4.57 7.22
C VAL A 42 -7.64 5.19 5.84
N LYS A 43 -7.50 6.51 5.76
CA LYS A 43 -7.60 7.20 4.46
C LYS A 43 -6.49 6.78 3.50
N GLU A 44 -5.30 6.57 4.03
CA GLU A 44 -4.16 6.15 3.22
C GLU A 44 -4.40 4.74 2.69
N TYR A 45 -4.85 3.86 3.56
CA TYR A 45 -5.14 2.48 3.18
C TYR A 45 -6.23 2.42 2.11
N TYR A 46 -7.29 3.19 2.28
CA TYR A 46 -8.38 3.24 1.32
C TYR A 46 -7.87 3.63 -0.07
N ARG A 47 -7.07 4.68 -0.14
CA ARG A 47 -6.53 5.13 -1.42
C ARG A 47 -5.61 4.11 -2.07
N ILE A 48 -4.82 3.44 -1.26
CA ILE A 48 -3.92 2.39 -1.76
C ILE A 48 -4.72 1.24 -2.36
N CYS A 49 -5.73 0.77 -1.65
CA CYS A 49 -6.56 -0.32 -2.17
C CYS A 49 -7.30 0.07 -3.44
N LYS A 50 -7.79 1.30 -3.51
CA LYS A 50 -8.45 1.78 -4.72
C LYS A 50 -7.48 1.85 -5.88
N ALA A 51 -6.27 2.33 -5.64
CA ALA A 51 -5.26 2.43 -6.68
C ALA A 51 -4.86 1.05 -7.21
N LEU A 52 -4.83 0.06 -6.34
CA LEU A 52 -4.48 -1.31 -6.71
C LEU A 52 -5.68 -2.12 -7.19
N ASN A 53 -6.87 -1.56 -7.08
CA ASN A 53 -8.11 -2.21 -7.48
C ASN A 53 -8.35 -3.52 -6.72
N VAL A 54 -8.11 -3.49 -5.41
CA VAL A 54 -8.35 -4.64 -4.54
C VAL A 54 -9.34 -4.24 -3.45
N PRO A 55 -10.06 -5.22 -2.87
CA PRO A 55 -11.00 -4.90 -1.78
C PRO A 55 -10.25 -4.46 -0.52
N LEU A 56 -10.94 -3.76 0.37
CA LEU A 56 -10.32 -3.21 1.57
C LEU A 56 -9.77 -4.27 2.50
N ASP A 57 -10.32 -5.46 2.50
CA ASP A 57 -9.85 -6.53 3.37
C ASP A 57 -8.77 -7.39 2.72
N TYR A 58 -8.31 -7.02 1.54
CA TYR A 58 -7.37 -7.84 0.78
C TYR A 58 -6.07 -8.12 1.56
N PHE A 59 -5.58 -7.13 2.29
CA PHE A 59 -4.32 -7.25 3.02
C PHE A 59 -4.49 -7.65 4.49
N PHE A 60 -5.70 -7.92 4.92
CA PHE A 60 -5.94 -8.34 6.30
C PHE A 60 -5.59 -9.81 6.47
N ASP A 61 -5.06 -10.15 7.65
CA ASP A 61 -4.82 -11.54 7.99
C ASP A 61 -6.13 -12.17 8.46
N GLU A 62 -6.42 -13.35 7.93
CA GLU A 62 -7.65 -14.04 8.31
C GLU A 62 -7.63 -14.55 9.73
N GLU A 63 -6.44 -14.69 10.30
CA GLU A 63 -6.29 -15.19 11.65
C GLU A 63 -6.58 -14.16 12.72
N ASP A 64 -6.66 -12.92 12.35
CA ASP A 64 -6.95 -11.81 13.26
C ASP A 64 -8.46 -11.59 13.42
#